data_5c4a821c5500db9c98792d58334169e4
#
_entry.id   5c4a821c5500db9c98792d58334169e4
#
_cell.length_a   1.000
_cell.length_b   1.000
_cell.length_c   1.000
_cell.angle_alpha   90.00
_cell.angle_beta   90.00
_cell.angle_gamma   90.00
#
_symmetry.space_group_name_H-M   'P 1'
#
loop_
_entity.id
_entity.type
_entity.pdbx_description
1 polymer ?
#
loop_
_entity_poly.entity_id
_entity_poly.type
_entity_poly.pdbx_seq_one_letter_code
_entity_poly.pdbx_strand_id
1 'polypeptide(L)'
;FILGKKLVDYTDRRTGEQINGYTLYFFCKSPDVDGHYCDNIWIDAKRSPELFKQVAGLVINDDFLPAELMYTIIPGRRSQQLAEIILKS
;
A
#
# COMPACT_ATOMS: atom_id res chain seq x y z
N PHE A 1 7.53 -3.79 -7.84
CA PHE A 1 8.46 -2.82 -7.24
C PHE A 1 7.71 -1.69 -6.56
N ILE A 2 8.13 -1.36 -5.36
CA ILE A 2 7.57 -0.23 -4.61
C ILE A 2 8.28 1.05 -5.05
N LEU A 3 7.50 2.03 -5.52
CA LEU A 3 8.01 3.32 -5.99
C LEU A 3 8.17 4.33 -4.85
N GLY A 4 7.26 4.32 -3.92
CA GLY A 4 7.27 5.28 -2.83
C GLY A 4 6.14 5.09 -1.85
N LYS A 5 6.18 5.86 -0.76
CA LYS A 5 5.13 5.88 0.26
C LYS A 5 4.88 7.32 0.70
N LYS A 6 3.63 7.62 1.03
CA LYS A 6 3.25 8.96 1.52
C LYS A 6 2.48 8.80 2.83
N LEU A 7 3.01 9.39 3.89
CA LEU A 7 2.32 9.45 5.17
C LEU A 7 1.16 10.45 5.09
N VAL A 8 -0.01 10.01 5.50
CA VAL A 8 -1.19 10.87 5.61
C VAL A 8 -1.65 10.86 7.06
N ASP A 9 -1.70 12.03 7.68
CA ASP A 9 -2.13 12.18 9.07
C ASP A 9 -2.84 13.54 9.22
N TYR A 10 -4.17 13.49 9.31
CA TYR A 10 -4.97 14.69 9.50
C TYR A 10 -6.31 14.34 10.18
N THR A 11 -6.97 15.35 10.72
CA THR A 11 -8.29 15.21 11.30
C THR A 11 -9.33 15.75 10.34
N ASP A 12 -10.34 14.91 9.99
CA ASP A 12 -11.44 15.35 9.16
C ASP A 12 -12.30 16.35 9.93
N ARG A 13 -12.44 17.56 9.40
CA ARG A 13 -13.20 18.64 10.06
C ARG A 13 -14.70 18.37 10.10
N ARG A 14 -15.21 17.54 9.20
CA ARG A 14 -16.64 17.24 9.15
C ARG A 14 -17.06 16.25 10.23
N THR A 15 -16.26 15.22 10.44
CA THR A 15 -16.61 14.11 11.32
C THR A 15 -15.80 14.10 12.62
N GLY A 16 -14.72 14.89 12.70
CA GLY A 16 -13.78 14.82 13.80
C GLY A 16 -12.92 13.57 13.80
N GLU A 17 -13.04 12.73 12.76
CA GLU A 17 -12.29 11.49 12.66
C GLU A 17 -10.84 11.77 12.26
N GLN A 18 -9.91 11.10 12.93
CA GLN A 18 -8.51 11.16 12.57
C GLN A 18 -8.22 10.17 11.46
N ILE A 19 -7.67 10.67 10.36
CA ILE A 19 -7.25 9.86 9.21
C ILE A 19 -5.72 9.70 9.31
N ASN A 20 -5.28 8.47 9.49
CA ASN A 20 -3.86 8.16 9.65
C ASN A 20 -3.51 6.89 8.88
N GLY A 21 -2.53 6.96 8.00
CA GLY A 21 -2.10 5.82 7.21
C GLY A 21 -1.06 6.19 6.18
N TYR A 22 -0.76 5.24 5.31
CA TYR A 22 0.15 5.41 4.19
C TYR A 22 -0.56 5.16 2.88
N THR A 23 -0.21 5.96 1.86
CA THR A 23 -0.47 5.61 0.46
C THR A 23 0.81 4.99 -0.08
N LEU A 24 0.71 3.74 -0.51
CA LEU A 24 1.83 3.01 -1.09
C LEU A 24 1.72 3.05 -2.61
N TYR A 25 2.76 3.52 -3.28
CA TYR A 25 2.85 3.58 -4.74
C TYR A 25 3.73 2.46 -5.24
N PHE A 26 3.27 1.77 -6.29
CA PHE A 26 4.01 0.64 -6.84
C PHE A 26 3.78 0.50 -8.34
N PHE A 27 4.64 -0.29 -8.99
CA PHE A 27 4.40 -0.71 -10.37
C PHE A 27 4.53 -2.22 -10.50
N CYS A 28 3.75 -2.78 -11.42
CA CYS A 28 3.63 -4.20 -11.64
C CYS A 28 3.55 -4.52 -13.13
N LYS A 29 3.78 -5.79 -13.46
CA LYS A 29 3.45 -6.33 -14.77
C LYS A 29 2.06 -6.94 -14.74
N SER A 30 1.35 -6.81 -15.85
CA SER A 30 0.07 -7.47 -16.06
C SER A 30 0.03 -8.04 -17.48
N PRO A 31 -0.62 -9.22 -17.69
CA PRO A 31 -0.76 -9.76 -19.04
C PRO A 31 -1.54 -8.86 -19.99
N ASP A 32 -2.37 -7.96 -19.46
CA ASP A 32 -3.19 -7.05 -20.26
C ASP A 32 -2.47 -5.76 -20.63
N VAL A 33 -1.25 -5.55 -20.15
CA VAL A 33 -0.49 -4.31 -20.35
C VAL A 33 0.86 -4.63 -20.96
N ASP A 34 1.20 -3.98 -22.09
CA ASP A 34 2.54 -4.03 -22.64
C ASP A 34 3.45 -3.17 -21.78
N GLY A 35 4.41 -3.80 -21.09
CA GLY A 35 5.29 -3.12 -20.14
C GLY A 35 4.76 -3.21 -18.71
N HIS A 36 4.73 -2.08 -18.02
CA HIS A 36 4.31 -2.00 -16.61
C HIS A 36 3.15 -1.03 -16.44
N TYR A 37 2.36 -1.24 -15.38
CA TYR A 37 1.38 -0.26 -14.95
C TYR A 37 1.68 0.18 -13.52
N CYS A 38 1.26 1.39 -13.19
CA CYS A 38 1.43 1.98 -11.87
C CYS A 38 0.09 2.03 -11.14
N ASP A 39 0.12 1.80 -9.84
CA ASP A 39 -1.09 1.87 -9.01
C ASP A 39 -0.71 2.32 -7.61
N ASN A 40 -1.70 2.56 -6.79
CA ASN A 40 -1.49 2.88 -5.38
C ASN A 40 -2.54 2.19 -4.52
N ILE A 41 -2.23 2.05 -3.23
CA ILE A 41 -3.14 1.44 -2.27
C ILE A 41 -3.05 2.19 -0.95
N TRP A 42 -4.20 2.34 -0.27
CA TRP A 42 -4.30 2.94 1.04
C TRP A 42 -4.13 1.89 2.13
N ILE A 43 -3.29 2.20 3.12
CA ILE A 43 -3.04 1.35 4.28
C ILE A 43 -3.40 2.15 5.54
N ASP A 44 -4.51 1.79 6.18
CA ASP A 44 -5.02 2.49 7.35
C ASP A 44 -4.33 1.99 8.62
N ALA A 45 -3.84 2.93 9.46
CA ALA A 45 -3.13 2.60 10.69
C ALA A 45 -4.00 1.85 11.70
N LYS A 46 -5.30 2.12 11.72
CA LYS A 46 -6.24 1.47 12.65
C LYS A 46 -6.70 0.11 12.16
N ARG A 47 -6.97 -0.02 10.86
CA ARG A 47 -7.48 -1.27 10.26
C ARG A 47 -6.39 -2.30 10.01
N SER A 48 -5.18 -1.84 9.69
CA SER A 48 -4.05 -2.70 9.35
C SER A 48 -2.80 -2.24 10.09
N PRO A 49 -2.77 -2.32 11.42
CA PRO A 49 -1.67 -1.77 12.21
C PRO A 49 -0.32 -2.43 11.93
N GLU A 50 -0.30 -3.74 11.68
CA GLU A 50 0.95 -4.45 11.37
C GLU A 50 1.49 -4.06 10.01
N LEU A 51 0.61 -3.97 9.01
CA LEU A 51 0.99 -3.54 7.67
C LEU A 51 1.45 -2.08 7.67
N PHE A 52 0.78 -1.24 8.45
CA PHE A 52 1.18 0.15 8.65
C PHE A 52 2.60 0.25 9.20
N LYS A 53 2.92 -0.54 10.23
CA LYS A 53 4.28 -0.59 10.81
C LYS A 53 5.31 -1.07 9.79
N GLN A 54 4.97 -2.09 9.01
CA GLN A 54 5.85 -2.61 7.97
C GLN A 54 6.16 -1.54 6.93
N VAL A 55 5.15 -0.82 6.44
CA VAL A 55 5.32 0.25 5.46
C VAL A 55 6.13 1.41 6.05
N ALA A 56 5.88 1.77 7.31
CA ALA A 56 6.63 2.83 7.98
C ALA A 56 8.13 2.52 8.06
N GLY A 57 8.49 1.24 8.18
CA GLY A 57 9.88 0.80 8.24
C GLY A 57 10.56 0.64 6.90
N LEU A 58 9.86 0.79 5.77
CA LEU A 58 10.45 0.64 4.46
C LEU A 58 11.39 1.81 4.15
N VAL A 59 12.57 1.48 3.64
CA VAL A 59 13.52 2.48 3.13
C VAL A 59 13.46 2.41 1.60
N ILE A 60 12.91 3.45 1.00
CA ILE A 60 12.74 3.54 -0.45
C ILE A 60 13.64 4.65 -0.97
N ASN A 61 14.50 4.31 -1.90
CA ASN A 61 15.41 5.25 -2.56
C ASN A 61 15.17 5.23 -4.07
N ASP A 62 16.10 5.82 -4.82
CA ASP A 62 15.98 5.93 -6.27
C ASP A 62 16.04 4.58 -7.00
N ASP A 63 16.51 3.54 -6.33
CA ASP A 63 16.62 2.19 -6.88
C ASP A 63 15.40 1.32 -6.55
N PHE A 64 14.23 1.79 -6.58
CA PHE A 64 12.96 1.12 -6.27
C PHE A 64 13.12 -0.17 -5.43
N LEU A 65 12.19 -0.41 -4.54
CA LEU A 65 12.26 -1.54 -3.63
C LEU A 65 11.55 -2.76 -4.23
N PRO A 66 12.26 -3.85 -4.57
CA PRO A 66 11.59 -5.06 -5.05
C PRO A 66 10.79 -5.71 -3.94
N ALA A 67 9.53 -6.01 -4.22
CA ALA A 67 8.63 -6.61 -3.25
C ALA A 67 7.53 -7.39 -3.94
N GLU A 68 6.93 -8.30 -3.20
CA GLU A 68 5.72 -9.03 -3.60
C GLU A 68 4.57 -8.56 -2.73
N LEU A 69 3.46 -8.18 -3.36
CA LEU A 69 2.26 -7.73 -2.66
C LEU A 69 1.26 -8.89 -2.64
N MET A 70 0.92 -9.34 -1.44
CA MET A 70 -0.03 -10.42 -1.24
C MET A 70 -1.39 -9.85 -0.89
N TYR A 71 -2.40 -10.21 -1.67
CA TYR A 71 -3.76 -9.73 -1.46
C TYR A 71 -4.65 -10.83 -0.92
N THR A 72 -5.65 -10.44 -0.16
CA THR A 72 -6.69 -11.35 0.29
C THR A 72 -8.05 -10.87 -0.21
N ILE A 73 -8.93 -11.84 -0.50
CA ILE A 73 -10.30 -11.56 -0.93
C ILE A 73 -11.18 -11.59 0.32
N ILE A 74 -11.89 -10.49 0.57
CA ILE A 74 -12.84 -10.42 1.67
C ILE A 74 -14.20 -10.89 1.18
N PRO A 75 -14.82 -11.93 1.79
CA PRO A 75 -16.14 -12.38 1.40
C PRO A 75 -17.16 -11.25 1.40
N GLY A 76 -17.94 -11.15 0.34
CA GLY A 76 -18.95 -10.11 0.18
C GLY A 76 -18.44 -8.79 -0.38
N ARG A 77 -17.13 -8.67 -0.63
CA ARG A 77 -16.53 -7.48 -1.26
C ARG A 77 -15.92 -7.84 -2.61
N ARG A 78 -16.03 -6.94 -3.57
CA ARG A 78 -15.46 -7.13 -4.91
C ARG A 78 -13.98 -6.79 -4.98
N SER A 79 -13.49 -5.95 -4.07
CA SER A 79 -12.10 -5.50 -4.07
C SER A 79 -11.23 -6.40 -3.22
N GLN A 80 -9.99 -6.61 -3.68
CA GLN A 80 -8.97 -7.27 -2.89
C GLN A 80 -8.39 -6.29 -1.88
N GLN A 81 -7.99 -6.80 -0.73
CA GLN A 81 -7.30 -6.03 0.30
C GLN A 81 -5.87 -6.51 0.42
N LEU A 82 -4.92 -5.57 0.50
CA LEU A 82 -3.52 -5.91 0.72
C LEU A 82 -3.37 -6.53 2.11
N ALA A 83 -2.82 -7.75 2.15
CA ALA A 83 -2.64 -8.51 3.39
C ALA A 83 -1.20 -8.48 3.87
N GLU A 84 -0.22 -8.53 2.95
CA GLU A 84 1.19 -8.67 3.30
C GLU A 84 2.08 -8.11 2.21
N ILE A 85 3.24 -7.59 2.63
CA ILE A 85 4.31 -7.15 1.74
C ILE A 85 5.53 -8.02 2.02
N ILE A 86 6.01 -8.73 1.00
CA ILE A 86 7.19 -9.58 1.09
C ILE A 86 8.32 -8.89 0.34
N LEU A 87 9.35 -8.48 1.07
CA LEU A 87 10.51 -7.84 0.47
C LEU A 87 11.39 -8.89 -0.20
N LYS A 88 11.84 -8.59 -1.41
CA LYS A 88 12.77 -9.43 -2.14
C LYS A 88 14.17 -8.82 -2.08
N SER A 89 15.12 -9.66 -1.78
CA SER A 89 16.54 -9.25 -1.75
C SER A 89 17.19 -9.42 -3.11
#